data_238a5022c95bda2a3a2777ecc97521d7
#
_entry.id   238a5022c95bda2a3a2777ecc97521d7
#
_cell.length_a   1.000
_cell.length_b   1.000
_cell.length_c   1.000
_cell.angle_alpha   90.00
_cell.angle_beta   90.00
_cell.angle_gamma   90.00
#
_symmetry.space_group_name_H-M   'P 1'
#
loop_
_entity.id
_entity.type
_entity.pdbx_description
1 polymer ?
#
loop_
_entity_poly.entity_id
_entity_poly.type
_entity_poly.pdbx_seq_one_letter_code
_entity_poly.pdbx_strand_id
1 'polypeptide(L)'
;MSATSILEGTSVTDYESMIAARSYARTFPGIEPDGVAPHLFPHQRDLTTWALRRGRAAIFADTGLGKCPMALEWARHVAKQGRVIILAPLAVAQQIAREGVKFGVPAVYRRADEGDLITVTNYDMLHAFDVSAFTGVVLDESSILKSF
;
A
#
# COMPACT_ATOMS: atom_id res chain seq x y z
N MET A 1 -37.25 28.04 17.60
CA MET A 1 -36.13 27.28 18.14
C MET A 1 -34.94 27.47 17.20
N SER A 2 -33.97 28.21 17.64
CA SER A 2 -32.82 28.57 16.81
C SER A 2 -31.79 27.44 16.81
N ALA A 3 -31.24 27.11 15.63
CA ALA A 3 -30.21 26.13 15.39
C ALA A 3 -28.81 26.48 15.95
N THR A 4 -28.75 27.29 17.00
CA THR A 4 -27.50 27.89 17.55
C THR A 4 -26.96 27.13 18.78
N SER A 5 -27.58 26.03 19.20
CA SER A 5 -27.21 25.40 20.48
C SER A 5 -26.39 24.08 20.37
N ILE A 6 -25.90 23.73 19.20
CA ILE A 6 -25.14 22.45 19.01
C ILE A 6 -23.60 22.68 18.94
N LEU A 7 -23.13 23.93 18.96
CA LEU A 7 -21.69 24.24 18.85
C LEU A 7 -21.03 24.72 20.16
N GLU A 8 -21.75 24.73 21.27
CA GLU A 8 -21.20 25.07 22.58
C GLU A 8 -20.79 23.82 23.36
N GLY A 9 -19.68 23.20 23.02
CA GLY A 9 -19.17 22.05 23.80
C GLY A 9 -17.83 21.47 23.38
N THR A 10 -17.37 21.77 22.19
CA THR A 10 -16.06 21.28 21.77
C THR A 10 -15.01 22.36 21.97
N SER A 11 -14.26 22.31 23.07
CA SER A 11 -13.20 23.27 23.31
C SER A 11 -12.07 23.08 22.28
N VAL A 12 -11.32 24.15 21.97
CA VAL A 12 -10.13 24.08 21.09
C VAL A 12 -9.15 23.02 21.59
N THR A 13 -9.06 22.81 22.89
CA THR A 13 -8.28 21.76 23.54
C THR A 13 -8.74 20.34 23.15
N ASP A 14 -10.03 20.10 22.98
CA ASP A 14 -10.55 18.78 22.55
C ASP A 14 -10.19 18.49 21.10
N TYR A 15 -10.23 19.49 20.23
CA TYR A 15 -9.83 19.36 18.83
C TYR A 15 -8.32 19.11 18.71
N GLU A 16 -7.49 19.86 19.42
CA GLU A 16 -6.03 19.66 19.46
C GLU A 16 -5.65 18.30 20.01
N SER A 17 -6.32 17.84 21.09
CA SER A 17 -6.12 16.50 21.65
C SER A 17 -6.51 15.40 20.67
N MET A 18 -7.58 15.59 19.90
CA MET A 18 -8.02 14.65 18.90
C MET A 18 -7.06 14.58 17.71
N ILE A 19 -6.50 15.73 17.28
CA ILE A 19 -5.46 15.78 16.24
C ILE A 19 -4.17 15.13 16.73
N ALA A 20 -3.74 15.42 17.94
CA ALA A 20 -2.56 14.81 18.55
C ALA A 20 -2.73 13.28 18.68
N ALA A 21 -3.88 12.80 19.15
CA ALA A 21 -4.19 11.38 19.25
C ALA A 21 -4.18 10.68 17.88
N ARG A 22 -4.71 11.33 16.85
CA ARG A 22 -4.65 10.82 15.47
C ARG A 22 -3.23 10.80 14.89
N SER A 23 -2.42 11.77 15.25
CA SER A 23 -1.00 11.80 14.84
C SER A 23 -0.19 10.72 15.57
N TYR A 24 -0.45 10.51 16.84
CA TYR A 24 0.25 9.50 17.65
C TYR A 24 -0.12 8.06 17.26
N ALA A 25 -1.38 7.81 16.91
CA ALA A 25 -1.86 6.50 16.47
C ALA A 25 -1.37 6.09 15.07
N ARG A 26 -0.60 6.92 14.38
CA ARG A 26 -0.17 6.73 13.00
C ARG A 26 1.33 6.55 12.79
N THR A 27 2.11 6.35 13.85
CA THR A 27 3.53 5.99 13.71
C THR A 27 3.63 4.49 13.41
N PHE A 28 3.53 4.15 12.14
CA PHE A 28 3.90 2.81 11.68
C PHE A 28 5.41 2.82 11.42
N PRO A 29 6.15 1.83 11.92
CA PRO A 29 7.56 1.74 11.63
C PRO A 29 7.74 1.55 10.12
N GLY A 30 8.42 2.50 9.48
CA GLY A 30 8.84 2.38 8.10
C GLY A 30 10.12 1.56 7.97
N ILE A 31 10.54 1.41 6.73
CA ILE A 31 11.78 0.73 6.35
C ILE A 31 12.72 1.75 5.74
N GLU A 32 13.95 1.84 6.23
CA GLU A 32 15.01 2.57 5.52
C GLU A 32 15.55 1.67 4.41
N PRO A 33 15.37 2.03 3.12
CA PRO A 33 15.87 1.21 2.03
C PRO A 33 17.39 1.25 1.93
N ASP A 34 18.00 0.12 1.68
CA ASP A 34 19.44 -0.05 1.43
C ASP A 34 19.83 0.27 -0.02
N GLY A 35 18.92 0.78 -0.79
CA GLY A 35 19.04 1.16 -2.19
C GLY A 35 17.77 0.81 -2.96
N VAL A 36 17.41 1.68 -3.88
CA VAL A 36 16.22 1.53 -4.72
C VAL A 36 16.67 1.20 -6.14
N ALA A 37 15.94 0.32 -6.82
CA ALA A 37 16.31 -0.22 -8.11
C ALA A 37 16.66 0.88 -9.15
N PRO A 38 17.77 0.73 -9.87
CA PRO A 38 18.27 1.77 -10.78
C PRO A 38 17.39 1.98 -12.03
N HIS A 39 16.54 1.00 -12.37
CA HIS A 39 15.61 1.12 -13.50
C HIS A 39 14.42 2.06 -13.23
N LEU A 40 14.19 2.44 -11.97
CA LEU A 40 13.17 3.43 -11.62
C LEU A 40 13.63 4.83 -12.02
N PHE A 41 12.70 5.61 -12.56
CA PHE A 41 12.95 7.04 -12.79
C PHE A 41 13.16 7.80 -11.48
N PRO A 42 13.82 8.97 -11.48
CA PRO A 42 14.11 9.72 -10.25
C PRO A 42 12.88 9.94 -9.38
N HIS A 43 11.76 10.40 -9.95
CA HIS A 43 10.52 10.61 -9.19
C HIS A 43 9.93 9.33 -8.61
N GLN A 44 10.06 8.19 -9.31
CA GLN A 44 9.61 6.89 -8.82
C GLN A 44 10.47 6.43 -7.63
N ARG A 45 11.77 6.64 -7.69
CA ARG A 45 12.69 6.33 -6.58
C ARG A 45 12.37 7.15 -5.34
N ASP A 46 12.14 8.45 -5.51
CA ASP A 46 11.80 9.35 -4.41
C ASP A 46 10.48 8.95 -3.74
N LEU A 47 9.44 8.68 -4.52
CA LEU A 47 8.13 8.25 -4.02
C LEU A 47 8.20 6.88 -3.33
N THR A 48 8.93 5.92 -3.90
CA THR A 48 9.09 4.60 -3.30
C THR A 48 9.87 4.68 -1.98
N THR A 49 10.95 5.44 -1.95
CA THR A 49 11.74 5.69 -0.73
C THR A 49 10.88 6.34 0.35
N TRP A 50 10.12 7.36 -0.02
CA TRP A 50 9.21 8.02 0.92
C TRP A 50 8.17 7.05 1.46
N ALA A 51 7.55 6.23 0.60
CA ALA A 51 6.54 5.25 1.01
C ALA A 51 7.11 4.19 1.95
N LEU A 52 8.34 3.71 1.70
CA LEU A 52 9.03 2.77 2.57
C LEU A 52 9.30 3.36 3.95
N ARG A 53 9.84 4.58 4.00
CA ARG A 53 10.12 5.27 5.27
C ARG A 53 8.86 5.59 6.06
N ARG A 54 7.76 5.84 5.36
CA ARG A 54 6.47 6.16 5.97
C ARG A 54 5.80 4.93 6.60
N GLY A 55 6.10 3.72 6.11
CA GLY A 55 5.47 2.47 6.51
C GLY A 55 4.07 2.28 5.93
N ARG A 56 3.17 3.25 6.10
CA ARG A 56 1.89 3.32 5.40
C ARG A 56 1.81 4.59 4.58
N ALA A 57 1.57 4.44 3.29
CA ALA A 57 1.53 5.56 2.36
C ALA A 57 0.45 5.35 1.29
N ALA A 58 -0.09 6.44 0.78
CA ALA A 58 -0.93 6.45 -0.40
C ALA A 58 -0.23 7.27 -1.50
N ILE A 59 -0.07 6.69 -2.67
CA ILE A 59 0.53 7.34 -3.83
C ILE A 59 -0.56 7.57 -4.86
N PHE A 60 -0.90 8.83 -5.07
CA PHE A 60 -1.85 9.26 -6.10
C PHE A 60 -1.06 9.70 -7.32
N ALA A 61 -0.87 8.78 -8.25
CA ALA A 61 -0.17 9.04 -9.50
C ALA A 61 -1.10 8.79 -10.70
N ASP A 62 -1.02 9.64 -11.69
CA ASP A 62 -1.77 9.47 -12.93
C ASP A 62 -1.39 8.20 -13.70
N THR A 63 -2.25 7.81 -14.61
CA THR A 63 -1.96 6.74 -15.57
C THR A 63 -0.67 7.05 -16.34
N GLY A 64 0.20 6.04 -16.46
CA GLY A 64 1.48 6.20 -17.17
C GLY A 64 2.67 6.65 -16.32
N LEU A 65 2.49 7.01 -15.05
CA LEU A 65 3.59 7.39 -14.16
C LEU A 65 4.34 6.20 -13.52
N GLY A 66 4.06 4.97 -13.97
CA GLY A 66 4.81 3.79 -13.54
C GLY A 66 4.50 3.34 -12.12
N LYS A 67 3.22 3.23 -11.74
CA LYS A 67 2.80 2.73 -10.43
C LYS A 67 3.26 1.29 -10.19
N CYS A 68 3.20 0.44 -11.21
CA CYS A 68 3.55 -0.97 -11.09
C CYS A 68 5.03 -1.20 -10.70
N PRO A 69 6.02 -0.59 -11.35
CA PRO A 69 7.41 -0.69 -10.90
C PRO A 69 7.64 -0.20 -9.46
N MET A 70 6.96 0.87 -9.04
CA MET A 70 7.05 1.36 -7.66
C MET A 70 6.44 0.37 -6.65
N ALA A 71 5.28 -0.22 -6.98
CA ALA A 71 4.63 -1.23 -6.15
C ALA A 71 5.49 -2.49 -5.98
N LEU A 72 6.09 -2.96 -7.07
CA LEU A 72 7.00 -4.11 -7.07
C LEU A 72 8.27 -3.83 -6.27
N GLU A 73 8.86 -2.65 -6.41
CA GLU A 73 10.05 -2.27 -5.66
C GLU A 73 9.74 -2.12 -4.16
N TRP A 74 8.63 -1.51 -3.81
CA TRP A 74 8.17 -1.45 -2.42
C TRP A 74 7.98 -2.86 -1.85
N ALA A 75 7.29 -3.75 -2.57
CA ALA A 75 7.07 -5.12 -2.17
C ALA A 75 8.39 -5.89 -1.98
N ARG A 76 9.38 -5.67 -2.84
CA ARG A 76 10.71 -6.29 -2.75
C ARG A 76 11.42 -5.93 -1.43
N HIS A 77 11.34 -4.68 -1.00
CA HIS A 77 11.92 -4.24 0.26
C HIS A 77 11.19 -4.82 1.47
N VAL A 78 9.85 -4.76 1.48
CA VAL A 78 9.03 -5.28 2.58
C VAL A 78 9.16 -6.80 2.69
N ALA A 79 9.34 -7.50 1.56
CA ALA A 79 9.53 -8.94 1.52
C ALA A 79 10.77 -9.45 2.28
N LYS A 80 11.72 -8.58 2.57
CA LYS A 80 12.85 -8.90 3.48
C LYS A 80 12.42 -9.12 4.94
N GLN A 81 11.24 -8.62 5.32
CA GLN A 81 10.69 -8.74 6.67
C GLN A 81 9.55 -9.76 6.78
N GLY A 82 8.97 -10.18 5.67
CA GLY A 82 7.87 -11.12 5.66
C GLY A 82 7.11 -11.10 4.34
N ARG A 83 6.02 -11.85 4.28
CA ARG A 83 5.24 -12.02 3.06
C ARG A 83 4.49 -10.74 2.67
N VAL A 84 4.35 -10.49 1.38
CA VAL A 84 3.63 -9.35 0.81
C VAL A 84 2.53 -9.83 -0.12
N ILE A 85 1.36 -9.20 -0.03
CA ILE A 85 0.26 -9.39 -0.99
C ILE A 85 -0.01 -8.09 -1.75
N ILE A 86 -0.14 -8.21 -3.05
CA ILE A 86 -0.51 -7.11 -3.96
C ILE A 86 -1.91 -7.40 -4.51
N LEU A 87 -2.85 -6.51 -4.23
CA LEU A 87 -4.24 -6.60 -4.68
C LEU A 87 -4.47 -5.62 -5.82
N ALA A 88 -5.01 -6.11 -6.92
CA ALA A 88 -5.30 -5.31 -8.10
C ALA A 88 -6.52 -5.87 -8.85
N PRO A 89 -7.14 -5.13 -9.77
CA PRO A 89 -8.08 -5.71 -10.73
C PRO A 89 -7.47 -6.88 -11.50
N LEU A 90 -8.26 -7.88 -11.87
CA LEU A 90 -7.77 -9.15 -12.43
C LEU A 90 -6.78 -8.97 -13.59
N ALA A 91 -7.10 -8.14 -14.56
CA ALA A 91 -6.22 -7.90 -15.72
C ALA A 91 -4.89 -7.25 -15.30
N VAL A 92 -4.93 -6.33 -14.35
CA VAL A 92 -3.76 -5.62 -13.81
C VAL A 92 -2.93 -6.57 -12.95
N ALA A 93 -3.54 -7.42 -12.14
CA ALA A 93 -2.84 -8.38 -11.29
C ALA A 93 -1.93 -9.32 -12.10
N GLN A 94 -2.44 -9.84 -13.21
CA GLN A 94 -1.65 -10.67 -14.11
C GLN A 94 -0.51 -9.90 -14.79
N GLN A 95 -0.74 -8.63 -15.12
CA GLN A 95 0.30 -7.76 -15.67
C GLN A 95 1.40 -7.49 -14.65
N ILE A 96 1.06 -7.19 -13.39
CA ILE A 96 2.02 -6.98 -12.31
C ILE A 96 2.93 -8.19 -12.14
N ALA A 97 2.38 -9.40 -12.16
CA ALA A 97 3.18 -10.62 -12.05
C ALA A 97 4.17 -10.76 -13.23
N ARG A 98 3.74 -10.46 -14.46
CA ARG A 98 4.63 -10.48 -15.63
C ARG A 98 5.73 -9.42 -15.54
N GLU A 99 5.40 -8.24 -15.08
CA GLU A 99 6.39 -7.16 -14.88
C GLU A 99 7.35 -7.50 -13.74
N GLY A 100 6.89 -8.22 -12.71
CA GLY A 100 7.76 -8.75 -11.67
C GLY A 100 8.92 -9.57 -12.23
N VAL A 101 8.64 -10.48 -13.16
CA VAL A 101 9.67 -11.25 -13.86
C VAL A 101 10.65 -10.33 -14.59
N LYS A 102 10.15 -9.33 -15.31
CA LYS A 102 10.96 -8.36 -16.05
C LYS A 102 11.93 -7.57 -15.15
N PHE A 103 11.48 -7.22 -13.96
CA PHE A 103 12.28 -6.41 -13.01
C PHE A 103 13.04 -7.26 -11.97
N GLY A 104 12.99 -8.58 -12.09
CA GLY A 104 13.67 -9.49 -11.15
C GLY A 104 13.03 -9.52 -9.76
N VAL A 105 11.75 -9.15 -9.65
CA VAL A 105 10.97 -9.26 -8.42
C VAL A 105 10.11 -10.52 -8.48
N PRO A 106 10.25 -11.48 -7.54
CA PRO A 106 9.56 -12.76 -7.60
C PRO A 106 8.08 -12.64 -7.17
N ALA A 107 7.31 -11.83 -7.87
CA ALA A 107 5.89 -11.66 -7.67
C ALA A 107 5.10 -12.67 -8.50
N VAL A 108 4.25 -13.46 -7.86
CA VAL A 108 3.52 -14.57 -8.49
C VAL A 108 2.02 -14.35 -8.36
N TYR A 109 1.29 -14.44 -9.47
CA TYR A 109 -0.17 -14.41 -9.43
C TYR A 109 -0.73 -15.72 -8.88
N ARG A 110 -1.62 -15.62 -7.88
CA ARG A 110 -2.30 -16.76 -7.26
C ARG A 110 -3.79 -16.48 -7.06
N ARG A 111 -4.56 -17.53 -7.08
CA ARG A 111 -6.01 -17.52 -6.75
C ARG A 111 -6.28 -18.03 -5.34
N ALA A 112 -5.29 -18.64 -4.70
CA ALA A 112 -5.33 -19.12 -3.33
C ALA A 112 -3.92 -19.07 -2.76
N ASP A 113 -3.79 -19.10 -1.43
CA ASP A 113 -2.49 -19.02 -0.75
C ASP A 113 -1.67 -20.30 -0.99
N GLU A 114 -0.51 -20.15 -1.61
CA GLU A 114 0.47 -21.21 -1.84
C GLU A 114 1.80 -20.97 -1.11
N GLY A 115 1.87 -19.95 -0.25
CA GLY A 115 3.05 -19.66 0.57
C GLY A 115 4.12 -18.82 -0.11
N ASP A 116 3.85 -18.21 -1.28
CA ASP A 116 4.81 -17.36 -1.97
C ASP A 116 5.17 -16.12 -1.15
N LEU A 117 6.40 -15.63 -1.31
CA LEU A 117 6.89 -14.46 -0.59
C LEU A 117 6.19 -13.17 -1.03
N ILE A 118 6.02 -12.99 -2.34
CA ILE A 118 5.26 -11.88 -2.93
C ILE A 118 4.14 -12.47 -3.79
N THR A 119 2.93 -12.37 -3.28
CA THR A 119 1.73 -12.85 -3.97
C THR A 119 1.01 -11.69 -4.63
N VAL A 120 0.59 -11.85 -5.86
CA VAL A 120 -0.32 -10.95 -6.57
C VAL A 120 -1.65 -11.64 -6.75
N THR A 121 -2.75 -10.97 -6.40
CA THR A 121 -4.09 -11.52 -6.63
C THR A 121 -5.10 -10.41 -6.95
N ASN A 122 -6.28 -10.79 -7.38
CA ASN A 122 -7.35 -9.84 -7.58
C ASN A 122 -8.27 -9.77 -6.35
N TYR A 123 -8.98 -8.66 -6.22
CA TYR A 123 -9.82 -8.39 -5.04
C TYR A 123 -10.85 -9.49 -4.77
N ASP A 124 -11.44 -10.10 -5.80
CA ASP A 124 -12.44 -11.16 -5.66
C ASP A 124 -11.88 -12.43 -5.02
N MET A 125 -10.57 -12.65 -5.13
CA MET A 125 -9.90 -13.83 -4.56
C MET A 125 -9.40 -13.63 -3.13
N LEU A 126 -9.54 -12.43 -2.57
CA LEU A 126 -9.00 -12.12 -1.22
C LEU A 126 -9.50 -13.07 -0.14
N HIS A 127 -10.72 -13.57 -0.26
CA HIS A 127 -11.32 -14.54 0.67
C HIS A 127 -10.55 -15.88 0.75
N ALA A 128 -9.73 -16.20 -0.25
CA ALA A 128 -8.91 -17.42 -0.31
C ALA A 128 -7.55 -17.26 0.39
N PHE A 129 -7.29 -16.11 1.02
CA PHE A 129 -6.03 -15.80 1.69
C PHE A 129 -6.25 -15.44 3.15
N ASP A 130 -5.38 -15.91 4.03
CA ASP A 130 -5.27 -15.40 5.39
C ASP A 130 -4.44 -14.12 5.39
N VAL A 131 -5.10 -12.97 5.43
CA VAL A 131 -4.43 -11.66 5.39
C VAL A 131 -3.51 -11.43 6.58
N SER A 132 -3.70 -12.11 7.70
CA SER A 132 -2.84 -12.01 8.88
C SER A 132 -1.44 -12.60 8.65
N ALA A 133 -1.29 -13.46 7.64
CA ALA A 133 -0.01 -14.08 7.27
C ALA A 133 0.92 -13.13 6.49
N PHE A 134 0.42 -11.94 6.10
CA PHE A 134 1.19 -10.99 5.30
C PHE A 134 1.66 -9.80 6.15
N THR A 135 2.93 -9.46 5.99
CA THR A 135 3.55 -8.29 6.63
C THR A 135 3.25 -7.00 5.86
N GLY A 136 3.14 -7.09 4.55
CA GLY A 136 2.87 -5.95 3.67
C GLY A 136 1.69 -6.18 2.75
N VAL A 137 0.92 -5.11 2.50
CA VAL A 137 -0.21 -5.11 1.56
C VAL A 137 -0.08 -3.92 0.63
N VAL A 138 -0.17 -4.16 -0.66
CA VAL A 138 -0.30 -3.14 -1.70
C VAL A 138 -1.70 -3.19 -2.28
N LEU A 139 -2.36 -2.05 -2.33
CA LEU A 139 -3.69 -1.90 -2.95
C LEU A 139 -3.53 -1.07 -4.23
N ASP A 140 -3.61 -1.72 -5.38
CA ASP A 140 -3.65 -1.03 -6.66
C ASP A 140 -5.10 -0.81 -7.08
N GLU A 141 -5.40 0.38 -7.61
CA GLU A 141 -6.77 0.78 -7.96
C GLU A 141 -7.75 0.67 -6.76
N SER A 142 -7.33 1.15 -5.59
CA SER A 142 -8.12 1.03 -4.35
C SER A 142 -9.51 1.69 -4.40
N SER A 143 -9.80 2.49 -5.43
CA SER A 143 -11.13 3.05 -5.69
C SER A 143 -12.22 1.97 -5.83
N ILE A 144 -11.86 0.77 -6.25
CA ILE A 144 -12.78 -0.38 -6.35
C ILE A 144 -13.37 -0.77 -4.99
N LEU A 145 -12.65 -0.49 -3.90
CA LEU A 145 -13.10 -0.79 -2.53
C LEU A 145 -14.26 0.10 -2.06
N LYS A 146 -14.56 1.19 -2.78
CA LYS A 146 -15.71 2.04 -2.46
C LYS A 146 -17.07 1.40 -2.80
N SER A 147 -17.04 0.27 -3.48
CA SER A 147 -18.24 -0.46 -3.93
C SER A 147 -18.62 -1.62 -3.01
N PHE A 148 -17.93 -1.80 -1.90
CA PHE A 148 -18.20 -2.81 -0.88
C PHE A 148 -18.76 -2.21 0.38
#